data_b55e651a77f1ee4b2c825e01366dba76
#
_entry.id   b55e651a77f1ee4b2c825e01366dba76
#
_cell.length_a   1.000
_cell.length_b   1.000
_cell.length_c   1.000
_cell.angle_alpha   90.00
_cell.angle_beta   90.00
_cell.angle_gamma   90.00
#
_symmetry.space_group_name_H-M   'P 1'
#
loop_
_entity.id
_entity.type
_entity.pdbx_description
1 polymer ?
#
loop_
_entity_poly.entity_id
_entity_poly.type
_entity_poly.pdbx_seq_one_letter_code
_entity_poly.pdbx_strand_id
1 'polypeptide(L)'
;MLEVNSIYLYRNRKQVFNNFSLNLNKSEIIQLEGENGVGKTSLLNMISGLISPDKGFIKICKKNITELGKYKKKKFTYIPDKNCLKENFTVNENLKSWLKLSNLETNYNTYQKALNTFSLNDIQGSLVKNLSQGQKKKVALTKLLFSESKLWLLDEPLNGIDTKTIMTLKKVMIQHLKQNGSILFSSHVKSNMKLTRRIILKKIIKKLNIQLLNKWENFK
;
A
#
# COMPACT_ATOMS: atom_id res chain seq x y z
N MET A 1 13.61 3.52 -8.57
CA MET A 1 13.07 2.64 -7.53
C MET A 1 11.86 1.84 -8.03
N LEU A 2 10.76 2.51 -8.36
CA LEU A 2 9.55 1.96 -8.98
C LEU A 2 9.34 2.59 -10.35
N GLU A 3 9.01 1.78 -11.35
CA GLU A 3 8.63 2.18 -12.70
C GLU A 3 7.31 1.52 -13.05
N VAL A 4 6.31 2.30 -13.36
CA VAL A 4 5.03 1.89 -13.92
C VAL A 4 4.98 2.44 -15.32
N ASN A 5 4.83 1.60 -16.33
CA ASN A 5 4.92 2.01 -17.73
C ASN A 5 3.68 1.60 -18.52
N SER A 6 3.00 2.61 -19.05
CA SER A 6 1.90 2.49 -20.01
C SER A 6 0.85 1.44 -19.62
N ILE A 7 0.46 1.42 -18.33
CA ILE A 7 -0.50 0.43 -17.85
C ILE A 7 -1.92 0.76 -18.27
N TYR A 8 -2.67 -0.31 -18.58
CA TYR A 8 -4.10 -0.31 -18.82
C TYR A 8 -4.76 -1.24 -17.82
N LEU A 9 -5.94 -0.86 -17.33
CA LEU A 9 -6.75 -1.73 -16.46
C LEU A 9 -8.23 -1.53 -16.75
N TYR A 10 -8.92 -2.64 -16.98
CA TYR A 10 -10.38 -2.70 -17.10
C TYR A 10 -10.97 -3.46 -15.91
N ARG A 11 -12.05 -2.95 -15.33
CA ARG A 11 -12.82 -3.60 -14.25
C ARG A 11 -14.31 -3.40 -14.49
N ASN A 12 -15.08 -4.48 -14.44
CA ASN A 12 -16.53 -4.44 -14.65
C ASN A 12 -16.92 -3.62 -15.91
N ARG A 13 -16.27 -3.88 -17.04
CA ARG A 13 -16.47 -3.19 -18.34
C ARG A 13 -16.16 -1.68 -18.29
N LYS A 14 -15.48 -1.20 -17.26
CA LYS A 14 -15.04 0.20 -17.14
C LYS A 14 -13.52 0.25 -17.21
N GLN A 15 -13.01 1.21 -17.98
CA GLN A 15 -11.58 1.50 -18.02
C GLN A 15 -11.20 2.29 -16.76
N VAL A 16 -10.28 1.75 -15.96
CA VAL A 16 -9.77 2.37 -14.73
C VAL A 16 -8.47 3.12 -15.04
N PHE A 17 -7.58 2.51 -15.84
CA PHE A 17 -6.35 3.13 -16.31
C PHE A 17 -6.27 3.05 -17.84
N ASN A 18 -5.77 4.14 -18.44
CA ASN A 18 -5.53 4.27 -19.87
C ASN A 18 -4.15 4.89 -20.09
N ASN A 19 -3.18 4.08 -20.48
CA ASN A 19 -1.80 4.50 -20.73
C ASN A 19 -1.17 5.27 -19.54
N PHE A 20 -1.39 4.77 -18.32
CA PHE A 20 -0.88 5.42 -17.12
C PHE A 20 0.58 5.04 -16.87
N SER A 21 1.41 6.04 -16.60
CA SER A 21 2.82 5.85 -16.26
C SER A 21 3.20 6.64 -15.01
N LEU A 22 4.10 6.09 -14.21
CA LEU A 22 4.58 6.67 -12.96
C LEU A 22 6.00 6.18 -12.68
N ASN A 23 6.88 7.11 -12.32
CA ASN A 23 8.20 6.78 -11.76
C ASN A 23 8.31 7.33 -10.34
N LEU A 24 8.86 6.52 -9.44
CA LEU A 24 9.19 6.89 -8.07
C LEU A 24 10.68 6.56 -7.82
N ASN A 25 11.46 7.58 -7.52
CA ASN A 25 12.89 7.45 -7.25
C ASN A 25 13.17 7.20 -5.77
N LYS A 26 14.45 6.99 -5.41
CA LYS A 26 14.88 6.87 -4.01
C LYS A 26 14.61 8.19 -3.27
N SER A 27 14.28 8.08 -2.00
CA SER A 27 13.96 9.22 -1.12
C SER A 27 12.79 10.09 -1.56
N GLU A 28 11.99 9.63 -2.52
CA GLU A 28 10.78 10.33 -2.94
C GLU A 28 9.55 9.81 -2.18
N ILE A 29 8.62 10.73 -1.96
CA ILE A 29 7.28 10.45 -1.45
C ILE A 29 6.24 11.00 -2.41
N ILE A 30 5.37 10.13 -2.90
CA ILE A 30 4.27 10.48 -3.81
C ILE A 30 2.93 10.18 -3.14
N GLN A 31 2.04 11.15 -3.17
CA GLN A 31 0.64 10.98 -2.78
C GLN A 31 -0.22 10.79 -4.01
N LEU A 32 -1.01 9.71 -4.01
CA LEU A 32 -2.09 9.48 -4.97
C LEU A 32 -3.37 10.10 -4.40
N GLU A 33 -3.88 11.12 -5.05
CA GLU A 33 -5.13 11.81 -4.69
C GLU A 33 -6.23 11.45 -5.70
N GLY A 34 -7.46 11.58 -5.30
CA GLY A 34 -8.64 11.38 -6.14
C GLY A 34 -9.83 10.85 -5.36
N GLU A 35 -11.01 10.91 -5.97
CA GLU A 35 -12.25 10.44 -5.40
C GLU A 35 -12.22 8.94 -5.07
N ASN A 36 -13.19 8.50 -4.26
CA ASN A 36 -13.36 7.08 -4.00
C ASN A 36 -13.73 6.33 -5.30
N GLY A 37 -13.14 5.16 -5.49
CA GLY A 37 -13.37 4.35 -6.69
C GLY A 37 -12.62 4.78 -7.96
N VAL A 38 -11.74 5.80 -7.89
CA VAL A 38 -10.95 6.26 -9.06
C VAL A 38 -9.81 5.30 -9.45
N GLY A 39 -9.49 4.32 -8.60
CA GLY A 39 -8.45 3.33 -8.88
C GLY A 39 -7.20 3.41 -8.01
N LYS A 40 -7.14 4.24 -6.96
CA LYS A 40 -5.97 4.35 -6.06
C LYS A 40 -5.53 2.98 -5.52
N THR A 41 -6.44 2.25 -4.89
CA THR A 41 -6.21 0.88 -4.40
C THR A 41 -5.86 -0.08 -5.52
N SER A 42 -6.48 0.04 -6.70
CA SER A 42 -6.18 -0.81 -7.86
C SER A 42 -4.74 -0.61 -8.34
N LEU A 43 -4.25 0.63 -8.35
CA LEU A 43 -2.86 0.92 -8.70
C LEU A 43 -1.89 0.29 -7.67
N LEU A 44 -2.14 0.48 -6.39
CA LEU A 44 -1.32 -0.12 -5.33
C LEU A 44 -1.35 -1.66 -5.39
N ASN A 45 -2.51 -2.26 -5.69
CA ASN A 45 -2.65 -3.71 -5.88
C ASN A 45 -1.87 -4.21 -7.11
N MET A 46 -1.84 -3.45 -8.22
CA MET A 46 -1.00 -3.79 -9.37
C MET A 46 0.49 -3.71 -9.02
N ILE A 47 0.91 -2.64 -8.34
CA ILE A 47 2.31 -2.46 -7.94
C ILE A 47 2.74 -3.54 -6.92
N SER A 48 1.84 -4.01 -6.06
CA SER A 48 2.11 -5.12 -5.13
C SER A 48 2.04 -6.50 -5.81
N GLY A 49 1.61 -6.56 -7.07
CA GLY A 49 1.44 -7.80 -7.82
C GLY A 49 0.30 -8.68 -7.32
N LEU A 50 -0.70 -8.10 -6.64
CA LEU A 50 -1.95 -8.78 -6.29
C LEU A 50 -2.89 -8.89 -7.49
N ILE A 51 -2.79 -7.96 -8.43
CA ILE A 51 -3.48 -7.99 -9.72
C ILE A 51 -2.49 -7.61 -10.82
N SER A 52 -2.69 -8.14 -12.02
CA SER A 52 -1.88 -7.78 -13.19
C SER A 52 -2.56 -6.66 -13.98
N PRO A 53 -1.82 -5.73 -14.59
CA PRO A 53 -2.38 -4.82 -15.59
C PRO A 53 -2.77 -5.61 -16.85
N ASP A 54 -3.77 -5.13 -17.59
CA ASP A 54 -4.17 -5.73 -18.86
C ASP A 54 -3.14 -5.47 -19.98
N LYS A 55 -2.44 -4.31 -19.91
CA LYS A 55 -1.30 -3.96 -20.78
C LYS A 55 -0.32 -3.12 -19.98
N GLY A 56 0.93 -3.04 -20.49
CA GLY A 56 2.02 -2.35 -19.84
C GLY A 56 2.78 -3.23 -18.85
N PHE A 57 3.70 -2.64 -18.10
CA PHE A 57 4.49 -3.38 -17.12
C PHE A 57 4.81 -2.55 -15.89
N ILE A 58 5.20 -3.23 -14.82
CA ILE A 58 5.61 -2.63 -13.54
C ILE A 58 6.94 -3.25 -13.13
N LYS A 59 7.94 -2.40 -12.86
CA LYS A 59 9.24 -2.84 -12.37
C LYS A 59 9.55 -2.22 -11.00
N ILE A 60 10.12 -3.03 -10.12
CA ILE A 60 10.67 -2.59 -8.83
C ILE A 60 12.15 -2.95 -8.83
N CYS A 61 13.02 -1.95 -8.62
CA CYS A 61 14.47 -2.09 -8.71
C CYS A 61 14.90 -2.76 -10.02
N LYS A 62 14.38 -2.28 -11.16
CA LYS A 62 14.63 -2.76 -12.54
C LYS A 62 14.13 -4.18 -12.86
N LYS A 63 13.55 -4.91 -11.92
CA LYS A 63 12.97 -6.24 -12.13
C LYS A 63 11.46 -6.16 -12.28
N ASN A 64 10.89 -6.90 -13.22
CA ASN A 64 9.43 -6.98 -13.38
C ASN A 64 8.80 -7.55 -12.12
N ILE A 65 7.65 -7.01 -11.71
CA ILE A 65 6.93 -7.46 -10.51
C ILE A 65 6.51 -8.94 -10.60
N THR A 66 6.27 -9.45 -11.80
CA THR A 66 5.94 -10.85 -12.06
C THR A 66 7.13 -11.78 -11.82
N GLU A 67 8.36 -11.29 -12.00
CA GLU A 67 9.61 -12.05 -11.85
C GLU A 67 10.14 -12.07 -10.40
N LEU A 68 9.59 -11.24 -9.52
CA LEU A 68 10.09 -11.11 -8.14
C LEU A 68 9.84 -12.35 -7.27
N GLY A 69 8.86 -13.20 -7.60
CA GLY A 69 8.59 -14.46 -6.90
C GLY A 69 8.62 -14.30 -5.36
N LYS A 70 9.38 -15.16 -4.67
CA LYS A 70 9.57 -15.15 -3.21
C LYS A 70 10.28 -13.88 -2.68
N TYR A 71 11.00 -13.15 -3.54
CA TYR A 71 11.74 -11.94 -3.16
C TYR A 71 10.87 -10.68 -3.03
N LYS A 72 9.58 -10.74 -3.35
CA LYS A 72 8.65 -9.60 -3.23
C LYS A 72 8.72 -8.95 -1.84
N LYS A 73 8.70 -9.74 -0.78
CA LYS A 73 8.69 -9.29 0.62
C LYS A 73 9.89 -8.42 1.01
N LYS A 74 11.05 -8.63 0.37
CA LYS A 74 12.27 -7.82 0.59
C LYS A 74 12.29 -6.55 -0.25
N LYS A 75 11.43 -6.42 -1.27
CA LYS A 75 11.46 -5.29 -2.21
C LYS A 75 10.51 -4.17 -1.81
N PHE A 76 9.35 -4.52 -1.29
CA PHE A 76 8.37 -3.53 -0.82
C PHE A 76 7.57 -4.05 0.38
N THR A 77 7.01 -3.12 1.15
CA THR A 77 5.99 -3.40 2.18
C THR A 77 4.70 -2.74 1.76
N TYR A 78 3.62 -3.54 1.71
CA TYR A 78 2.28 -3.06 1.39
C TYR A 78 1.39 -3.09 2.64
N ILE A 79 0.83 -1.94 2.98
CA ILE A 79 -0.21 -1.80 4.01
C ILE A 79 -1.52 -1.42 3.30
N PRO A 80 -2.45 -2.35 3.13
CA PRO A 80 -3.75 -2.08 2.51
C PRO A 80 -4.66 -1.29 3.44
N ASP A 81 -5.69 -0.67 2.88
CA ASP A 81 -6.70 0.04 3.68
C ASP A 81 -7.42 -0.90 4.65
N LYS A 82 -7.86 -2.07 4.18
CA LYS A 82 -8.31 -3.17 5.06
C LYS A 82 -7.08 -3.79 5.71
N ASN A 83 -6.96 -3.67 7.02
CA ASN A 83 -5.74 -3.94 7.79
C ASN A 83 -5.17 -5.37 7.69
N CYS A 84 -5.88 -6.33 7.08
CA CYS A 84 -5.46 -7.72 6.89
C CYS A 84 -4.90 -8.36 8.18
N LEU A 85 -5.58 -8.15 9.29
CA LEU A 85 -5.27 -8.75 10.58
C LEU A 85 -6.16 -9.98 10.82
N LYS A 86 -5.62 -10.98 11.50
CA LYS A 86 -6.37 -12.15 11.94
C LYS A 86 -7.14 -11.79 13.21
N GLU A 87 -8.47 -11.74 13.13
CA GLU A 87 -9.33 -11.23 14.20
C GLU A 87 -9.30 -12.06 15.50
N ASN A 88 -9.11 -13.37 15.37
CA ASN A 88 -9.02 -14.31 16.52
C ASN A 88 -7.60 -14.41 17.09
N PHE A 89 -6.66 -13.64 16.62
CA PHE A 89 -5.31 -13.52 17.15
C PHE A 89 -5.21 -12.26 17.99
N THR A 90 -4.37 -12.29 19.02
CA THR A 90 -3.95 -11.09 19.75
C THR A 90 -3.11 -10.17 18.87
N VAL A 91 -2.90 -8.93 19.31
CA VAL A 91 -1.97 -7.99 18.64
C VAL A 91 -0.59 -8.62 18.52
N ASN A 92 -0.11 -9.20 19.62
CA ASN A 92 1.22 -9.83 19.69
C ASN A 92 1.35 -11.02 18.71
N GLU A 93 0.36 -11.90 18.67
CA GLU A 93 0.34 -13.04 17.73
C GLU A 93 0.28 -12.58 16.27
N ASN A 94 -0.50 -11.54 15.95
CA ASN A 94 -0.55 -10.96 14.61
C ASN A 94 0.81 -10.42 14.16
N LEU A 95 1.48 -9.65 15.01
CA LEU A 95 2.79 -9.07 14.68
C LEU A 95 3.88 -10.15 14.59
N LYS A 96 3.92 -11.10 15.53
CA LYS A 96 4.87 -12.23 15.48
C LYS A 96 4.64 -13.13 14.27
N SER A 97 3.36 -13.42 13.94
CA SER A 97 3.02 -14.19 12.73
C SER A 97 3.49 -13.49 11.46
N TRP A 98 3.31 -12.15 11.37
CA TRP A 98 3.78 -11.38 10.23
C TRP A 98 5.32 -11.37 10.13
N LEU A 99 6.04 -11.19 11.25
CA LEU A 99 7.51 -11.25 11.29
C LEU A 99 7.99 -12.60 10.76
N LYS A 100 7.44 -13.71 11.29
CA LYS A 100 7.79 -15.07 10.85
C LYS A 100 7.52 -15.28 9.36
N LEU A 101 6.36 -14.88 8.86
CA LEU A 101 6.00 -15.00 7.44
C LEU A 101 6.89 -14.13 6.54
N SER A 102 7.45 -13.06 7.07
CA SER A 102 8.33 -12.14 6.34
C SER A 102 9.82 -12.53 6.45
N ASN A 103 10.13 -13.60 7.20
CA ASN A 103 11.50 -14.00 7.55
C ASN A 103 12.29 -12.83 8.16
N LEU A 104 11.65 -12.07 9.03
CA LEU A 104 12.27 -10.97 9.76
C LEU A 104 12.47 -11.39 11.21
N GLU A 105 13.69 -11.20 11.67
CA GLU A 105 14.05 -11.38 13.07
C GLU A 105 14.05 -10.00 13.77
N THR A 106 13.65 -9.99 15.02
CA THR A 106 13.71 -8.80 15.86
C THR A 106 14.02 -9.21 17.28
N ASN A 107 14.85 -8.41 17.95
CA ASN A 107 15.09 -8.58 19.37
C ASN A 107 13.97 -7.95 20.20
N TYR A 108 13.90 -8.35 21.47
CA TYR A 108 12.89 -7.89 22.40
C TYR A 108 12.79 -6.35 22.48
N ASN A 109 13.93 -5.65 22.57
CA ASN A 109 13.96 -4.20 22.72
C ASN A 109 13.39 -3.49 21.48
N THR A 110 13.77 -3.94 20.28
CA THR A 110 13.24 -3.40 19.02
C THR A 110 11.73 -3.65 18.91
N TYR A 111 11.27 -4.83 19.32
CA TYR A 111 9.87 -5.19 19.33
C TYR A 111 9.07 -4.29 20.28
N GLN A 112 9.52 -4.13 21.51
CA GLN A 112 8.89 -3.25 22.50
C GLN A 112 8.88 -1.78 22.07
N LYS A 113 9.99 -1.31 21.47
CA LYS A 113 10.05 0.05 20.89
C LYS A 113 9.02 0.25 19.79
N ALA A 114 8.78 -0.75 18.96
CA ALA A 114 7.76 -0.68 17.91
C ALA A 114 6.34 -0.60 18.48
N LEU A 115 6.01 -1.41 19.50
CA LEU A 115 4.73 -1.32 20.21
C LEU A 115 4.53 0.05 20.86
N ASN A 116 5.56 0.55 21.57
CA ASN A 116 5.55 1.88 22.21
C ASN A 116 5.30 2.99 21.19
N THR A 117 5.90 2.92 20.00
CA THR A 117 5.78 3.94 18.96
C THR A 117 4.32 4.22 18.58
N PHE A 118 3.49 3.19 18.52
CA PHE A 118 2.06 3.30 18.21
C PHE A 118 1.14 3.11 19.43
N SER A 119 1.70 3.14 20.67
CA SER A 119 0.96 2.99 21.95
C SER A 119 0.12 1.71 21.98
N LEU A 120 0.75 0.57 21.70
CA LEU A 120 0.11 -0.75 21.67
C LEU A 120 0.44 -1.63 22.88
N ASN A 121 1.28 -1.18 23.82
CA ASN A 121 1.76 -2.00 24.92
C ASN A 121 0.63 -2.55 25.79
N ASP A 122 -0.33 -1.69 26.17
CA ASP A 122 -1.42 -2.06 27.06
C ASP A 122 -2.43 -3.03 26.42
N ILE A 123 -2.45 -3.09 25.07
CA ILE A 123 -3.38 -3.92 24.32
C ILE A 123 -2.70 -5.07 23.55
N GLN A 124 -1.41 -5.32 23.78
CA GLN A 124 -0.67 -6.35 23.05
C GLN A 124 -1.24 -7.76 23.21
N GLY A 125 -1.87 -8.05 24.38
CA GLY A 125 -2.57 -9.30 24.69
C GLY A 125 -4.03 -9.34 24.25
N SER A 126 -4.60 -8.23 23.78
CA SER A 126 -6.01 -8.16 23.36
C SER A 126 -6.23 -8.82 22.01
N LEU A 127 -7.35 -9.54 21.86
CA LEU A 127 -7.78 -10.07 20.56
C LEU A 127 -8.12 -8.94 19.60
N VAL A 128 -7.68 -9.06 18.35
CA VAL A 128 -7.88 -8.03 17.31
C VAL A 128 -9.36 -7.74 17.05
N LYS A 129 -10.25 -8.74 17.16
CA LYS A 129 -11.70 -8.53 17.03
C LYS A 129 -12.26 -7.50 18.02
N ASN A 130 -11.66 -7.37 19.19
CA ASN A 130 -12.09 -6.45 20.25
C ASN A 130 -11.51 -5.03 20.10
N LEU A 131 -10.65 -4.78 19.11
CA LEU A 131 -10.01 -3.50 18.89
C LEU A 131 -10.90 -2.57 18.07
N SER A 132 -10.81 -1.27 18.35
CA SER A 132 -11.36 -0.23 17.47
C SER A 132 -10.65 -0.23 16.10
N GLN A 133 -11.29 0.35 15.08
CA GLN A 133 -10.68 0.46 13.75
C GLN A 133 -9.34 1.22 13.78
N GLY A 134 -9.26 2.29 14.58
CA GLY A 134 -8.02 3.04 14.78
C GLY A 134 -6.91 2.19 15.42
N GLN A 135 -7.24 1.38 16.43
CA GLN A 135 -6.29 0.45 17.05
C GLN A 135 -5.83 -0.63 16.05
N LYS A 136 -6.76 -1.22 15.28
CA LYS A 136 -6.43 -2.16 14.19
C LYS A 136 -5.46 -1.52 13.18
N LYS A 137 -5.71 -0.26 12.80
CA LYS A 137 -4.81 0.50 11.90
C LYS A 137 -3.42 0.70 12.51
N LYS A 138 -3.32 1.06 13.80
CA LYS A 138 -2.03 1.18 14.53
C LYS A 138 -1.25 -0.15 14.49
N VAL A 139 -1.92 -1.29 14.72
CA VAL A 139 -1.27 -2.62 14.62
C VAL A 139 -0.74 -2.88 13.21
N ALA A 140 -1.53 -2.57 12.16
CA ALA A 140 -1.07 -2.72 10.78
C ALA A 140 0.13 -1.82 10.46
N LEU A 141 0.13 -0.56 10.91
CA LEU A 141 1.21 0.40 10.70
C LEU A 141 2.49 0.04 11.45
N THR A 142 2.39 -0.66 12.58
CA THR A 142 3.57 -1.12 13.35
C THR A 142 4.47 -2.03 12.50
N LYS A 143 3.93 -2.73 11.51
CA LYS A 143 4.70 -3.55 10.57
C LYS A 143 5.76 -2.75 9.80
N LEU A 144 5.55 -1.44 9.60
CA LEU A 144 6.51 -0.56 8.93
C LEU A 144 7.83 -0.43 9.72
N LEU A 145 7.75 -0.51 11.04
CA LEU A 145 8.92 -0.39 11.92
C LEU A 145 9.85 -1.61 11.89
N PHE A 146 9.33 -2.73 11.45
CA PHE A 146 10.10 -3.97 11.24
C PHE A 146 10.54 -4.16 9.80
N SER A 147 10.03 -3.34 8.88
CA SER A 147 10.24 -3.53 7.45
C SER A 147 11.66 -3.10 7.04
N GLU A 148 12.37 -4.01 6.37
CA GLU A 148 13.67 -3.73 5.73
C GLU A 148 13.52 -3.23 4.28
N SER A 149 12.30 -3.25 3.74
CA SER A 149 12.05 -2.87 2.35
C SER A 149 12.24 -1.37 2.14
N LYS A 150 12.81 -1.01 1.01
CA LYS A 150 13.03 0.40 0.63
C LYS A 150 11.83 1.07 -0.04
N LEU A 151 10.80 0.31 -0.42
CA LEU A 151 9.58 0.83 -1.01
C LEU A 151 8.39 0.54 -0.09
N TRP A 152 7.69 1.59 0.34
CA TRP A 152 6.44 1.45 1.06
C TRP A 152 5.25 1.83 0.16
N LEU A 153 4.28 0.96 0.12
CA LEU A 153 2.99 1.13 -0.55
C LEU A 153 1.92 1.21 0.53
N LEU A 154 1.27 2.36 0.69
CA LEU A 154 0.34 2.58 1.80
C LEU A 154 -1.03 3.01 1.25
N ASP A 155 -2.06 2.22 1.52
CA ASP A 155 -3.42 2.53 1.08
C ASP A 155 -4.20 3.19 2.22
N GLU A 156 -4.58 4.45 2.04
CA GLU A 156 -5.27 5.29 3.01
C GLU A 156 -4.66 5.21 4.44
N PRO A 157 -3.34 5.41 4.61
CA PRO A 157 -2.67 5.17 5.89
C PRO A 157 -3.08 6.15 6.99
N LEU A 158 -3.63 7.32 6.62
CA LEU A 158 -4.03 8.37 7.55
C LEU A 158 -5.51 8.27 7.96
N ASN A 159 -6.26 7.37 7.33
CA ASN A 159 -7.69 7.24 7.56
C ASN A 159 -7.99 6.48 8.86
N GLY A 160 -8.93 6.99 9.66
CA GLY A 160 -9.44 6.32 10.87
C GLY A 160 -8.48 6.31 12.06
N ILE A 161 -7.43 7.14 12.07
CA ILE A 161 -6.49 7.29 13.19
C ILE A 161 -6.50 8.71 13.75
N ASP A 162 -6.16 8.82 15.03
CA ASP A 162 -6.10 10.09 15.75
C ASP A 162 -4.91 10.97 15.31
N THR A 163 -4.98 12.27 15.59
CA THR A 163 -3.95 13.26 15.22
C THR A 163 -2.57 12.89 15.76
N LYS A 164 -2.47 12.37 16.99
CA LYS A 164 -1.20 11.94 17.59
C LYS A 164 -0.57 10.80 16.78
N THR A 165 -1.38 9.83 16.38
CA THR A 165 -0.94 8.71 15.54
C THR A 165 -0.52 9.18 14.14
N ILE A 166 -1.25 10.14 13.54
CA ILE A 166 -0.86 10.77 12.27
C ILE A 166 0.52 11.42 12.39
N MET A 167 0.77 12.17 13.46
CA MET A 167 2.08 12.82 13.69
C MET A 167 3.19 11.79 13.86
N THR A 168 2.93 10.71 14.58
CA THR A 168 3.87 9.59 14.75
C THR A 168 4.18 8.92 13.41
N LEU A 169 3.16 8.59 12.63
CA LEU A 169 3.33 7.99 11.30
C LEU A 169 4.16 8.90 10.38
N LYS A 170 3.89 10.19 10.37
CA LYS A 170 4.68 11.17 9.59
C LYS A 170 6.16 11.15 9.97
N LYS A 171 6.49 11.08 11.26
CA LYS A 171 7.88 10.94 11.72
C LYS A 171 8.54 9.66 11.21
N VAL A 172 7.83 8.54 11.28
CA VAL A 172 8.27 7.23 10.77
C VAL A 172 8.51 7.28 9.26
N MET A 173 7.59 7.89 8.49
CA MET A 173 7.75 8.09 7.06
C MET A 173 8.97 8.95 6.71
N ILE A 174 9.17 10.07 7.42
CA ILE A 174 10.34 10.94 7.21
C ILE A 174 11.64 10.20 7.50
N GLN A 175 11.68 9.39 8.58
CA GLN A 175 12.86 8.59 8.90
C GLN A 175 13.16 7.57 7.79
N HIS A 176 12.15 6.91 7.24
CA HIS A 176 12.31 5.99 6.12
C HIS A 176 12.90 6.68 4.88
N LEU A 177 12.40 7.88 4.54
CA LEU A 177 12.95 8.66 3.42
C LEU A 177 14.42 9.04 3.63
N LYS A 178 14.81 9.43 4.87
CA LYS A 178 16.21 9.73 5.22
C LYS A 178 17.14 8.52 5.06
N GLN A 179 16.59 7.30 5.15
CA GLN A 179 17.32 6.04 4.94
C GLN A 179 17.28 5.55 3.48
N ASN A 180 17.10 6.46 2.52
CA ASN A 180 16.96 6.18 1.09
C ASN A 180 15.74 5.29 0.76
N GLY A 181 14.72 5.28 1.62
CA GLY A 181 13.43 4.68 1.33
C GLY A 181 12.58 5.55 0.42
N SER A 182 11.52 4.98 -0.15
CA SER A 182 10.57 5.68 -1.00
C SER A 182 9.14 5.27 -0.64
N ILE A 183 8.20 6.18 -0.78
CA ILE A 183 6.82 5.97 -0.33
C ILE A 183 5.85 6.36 -1.44
N LEU A 184 4.96 5.45 -1.77
CA LEU A 184 3.76 5.73 -2.55
C LEU A 184 2.54 5.47 -1.68
N PHE A 185 1.74 6.49 -1.42
CA PHE A 185 0.54 6.32 -0.60
C PHE A 185 -0.69 6.97 -1.23
N SER A 186 -1.84 6.36 -1.00
CA SER A 186 -3.13 6.94 -1.36
C SER A 186 -3.70 7.76 -0.22
N SER A 187 -4.39 8.84 -0.54
CA SER A 187 -5.25 9.56 0.39
C SER A 187 -6.30 10.35 -0.36
N HIS A 188 -7.50 10.44 0.21
CA HIS A 188 -8.54 11.35 -0.27
C HIS A 188 -8.43 12.74 0.39
N VAL A 189 -7.60 12.88 1.43
CA VAL A 189 -7.34 14.13 2.14
C VAL A 189 -5.95 14.63 1.78
N LYS A 190 -5.83 15.95 1.56
CA LYS A 190 -4.51 16.58 1.38
C LYS A 190 -3.67 16.40 2.63
N SER A 191 -2.53 15.75 2.49
CA SER A 191 -1.59 15.65 3.61
C SER A 191 -0.81 16.96 3.76
N ASN A 192 -0.60 17.41 5.02
CA ASN A 192 0.28 18.55 5.31
C ASN A 192 1.76 18.13 5.38
N MET A 193 2.16 17.14 4.58
CA MET A 193 3.55 16.68 4.48
C MET A 193 4.25 17.37 3.30
N LYS A 194 5.55 17.60 3.44
CA LYS A 194 6.40 17.96 2.28
C LYS A 194 6.52 16.74 1.38
N LEU A 195 5.76 16.74 0.29
CA LEU A 195 5.73 15.69 -0.72
C LEU A 195 6.69 16.02 -1.86
N THR A 196 7.24 14.99 -2.50
CA THR A 196 7.98 15.16 -3.76
C THR A 196 7.01 15.51 -4.88
N ARG A 197 5.89 14.77 -4.96
CA ARG A 197 4.82 14.99 -5.96
C ARG A 197 3.46 14.57 -5.44
N ARG A 198 2.43 15.16 -6.02
CA ARG A 198 1.04 14.72 -5.94
C ARG A 198 0.57 14.28 -7.31
N ILE A 199 -0.12 13.16 -7.37
CA ILE A 199 -0.72 12.63 -8.60
C ILE A 199 -2.22 12.55 -8.38
N ILE A 200 -2.95 13.35 -9.15
CA ILE A 200 -4.42 13.35 -9.09
C ILE A 200 -4.93 12.35 -10.11
N LEU A 201 -5.49 11.25 -9.61
CA LEU A 201 -6.19 10.29 -10.46
C LEU A 201 -7.60 10.80 -10.74
N LYS A 202 -7.96 10.79 -12.02
CA LYS A 202 -9.29 11.19 -12.48
C LYS A 202 -10.05 9.98 -13.02
N LYS A 203 -11.36 9.95 -12.82
CA LYS A 203 -12.21 8.89 -13.36
C LYS A 203 -12.24 8.97 -14.87
N ILE A 204 -11.97 7.85 -15.54
CA ILE A 204 -12.08 7.76 -16.99
C ILE A 204 -13.55 7.53 -17.34
N ILE A 205 -14.20 8.54 -17.94
CA ILE A 205 -15.63 8.51 -18.34
C ILE A 205 -15.78 7.96 -19.78
N LYS A 206 -14.90 7.11 -20.25
CA LYS A 206 -15.14 6.45 -21.53
C LYS A 206 -16.05 5.25 -21.31
N LYS A 207 -17.34 5.38 -21.69
CA LYS A 207 -18.20 4.21 -21.97
C LYS A 207 -17.52 3.42 -23.08
N LEU A 208 -17.25 2.14 -22.86
CA LEU A 208 -16.91 1.23 -23.98
C LEU A 208 -18.01 1.39 -25.04
N ASN A 209 -17.61 1.74 -26.25
CA ASN A 209 -18.54 1.76 -27.39
C ASN A 209 -19.03 0.32 -27.57
N ILE A 210 -20.30 0.10 -27.29
CA ILE A 210 -20.98 -1.23 -27.36
C ILE A 210 -20.88 -1.84 -28.76
N GLN A 211 -20.59 -1.02 -29.78
CA GLN A 211 -20.43 -1.50 -31.18
C GLN A 211 -19.30 -2.50 -31.42
N LEU A 212 -18.33 -2.61 -30.50
CA LEU A 212 -17.26 -3.62 -30.65
C LEU A 212 -17.60 -4.97 -30.01
N LEU A 213 -18.64 -5.06 -29.19
CA LEU A 213 -19.09 -6.31 -28.56
C LEU A 213 -19.98 -7.14 -29.51
N ASN A 214 -20.67 -6.52 -30.45
CA ASN A 214 -21.55 -7.22 -31.41
C ASN A 214 -20.77 -8.00 -32.51
N LYS A 215 -19.44 -7.87 -32.57
CA LYS A 215 -18.63 -8.70 -33.49
C LYS A 215 -18.48 -10.16 -33.04
N TRP A 216 -18.80 -10.50 -31.81
CA TRP A 216 -18.71 -11.88 -31.28
C TRP A 216 -20.04 -12.63 -31.37
N GLU A 217 -21.18 -11.95 -31.61
CA GLU A 217 -22.49 -12.59 -31.78
C GLU A 217 -22.73 -13.13 -33.21
N ASN A 218 -21.86 -12.76 -34.15
CA ASN A 218 -21.96 -13.24 -35.55
C ASN A 218 -21.11 -14.50 -35.85
N PHE A 219 -20.59 -15.16 -34.81
CA PHE A 219 -19.93 -16.46 -34.91
C PHE A 219 -20.75 -17.55 -34.17
N LYS A 220 -22.05 -17.65 -34.51
CA LYS A 220 -22.85 -18.83 -34.23
C LYS A 220 -23.33 -19.41 -35.56
#